data_05ffc7f372d34b3250afec60129337d1
#
_entry.id   05ffc7f372d34b3250afec60129337d1
#
_cell.length_a   1.000
_cell.length_b   1.000
_cell.length_c   1.000
_cell.angle_alpha   90.00
_cell.angle_beta   90.00
_cell.angle_gamma   90.00
#
_symmetry.space_group_name_H-M   'P 1'
#
loop_
_entity.id
_entity.type
_entity.pdbx_description
1 polymer ?
#
loop_
_entity_poly.entity_id
_entity_poly.type
_entity_poly.pdbx_seq_one_letter_code
_entity_poly.pdbx_strand_id
1 'polypeptide(L)'
;MKSISDNKNVPIIIGEFSASDFNNNSDREAWAECYLSNAKAVGIPCVLWDNNVSYNETGEAHGYLYRATNTWYKNSIGVIKKIMDTLGVTDYSLPEYQEYVKPQFSWDKMEIGDNWIEMYRSDEGKNLAAWKNFTVSNWKELISEDYEYIMFYDSDDAPTLIFQGGWFTVNSDDSMAKDFVAGFTYDEIISTLEANQVSLDQMNNMFISAGAKSATIYALYAVPLNQSQLNGDVNEDGEINVADLVLLQQYLVCKSELTDTQLNAADYNSDGVVNVFDAVALRVSFLTVS
;
A
#
# COMPACT_ATOMS: atom_id res chain seq x y z
N MET A 1 18.63 37.20 19.73
CA MET A 1 17.80 36.87 18.54
C MET A 1 16.81 38.00 18.23
N LYS A 2 15.98 38.43 19.15
CA LYS A 2 15.00 39.53 18.94
C LYS A 2 15.66 40.80 18.34
N SER A 3 16.77 41.27 18.90
CA SER A 3 17.49 42.44 18.41
C SER A 3 18.01 42.31 16.98
N ILE A 4 18.34 41.11 16.55
CA ILE A 4 18.75 40.81 15.15
C ILE A 4 17.55 40.93 14.22
N SER A 5 16.42 40.33 14.61
CA SER A 5 15.16 40.43 13.86
C SER A 5 14.75 41.87 13.67
N ASP A 6 14.73 42.66 14.73
CA ASP A 6 14.31 44.07 14.72
C ASP A 6 15.27 44.95 13.91
N ASN A 7 16.58 44.77 14.08
CA ASN A 7 17.60 45.53 13.38
C ASN A 7 17.73 45.21 11.89
N LYS A 8 17.42 43.99 11.50
CA LYS A 8 17.53 43.50 10.11
C LYS A 8 16.19 43.44 9.38
N ASN A 9 15.10 43.63 10.09
CA ASN A 9 13.72 43.47 9.60
C ASN A 9 13.52 42.12 8.92
N VAL A 10 14.03 41.04 9.56
CA VAL A 10 13.92 39.65 9.07
C VAL A 10 13.18 38.81 10.10
N PRO A 11 12.29 37.89 9.68
CA PRO A 11 11.67 36.95 10.59
C PRO A 11 12.72 35.95 11.11
N ILE A 12 12.56 35.54 12.36
CA ILE A 12 13.39 34.50 12.98
C ILE A 12 12.47 33.37 13.42
N ILE A 13 12.93 32.15 13.19
CA ILE A 13 12.32 30.91 13.67
C ILE A 13 13.39 30.09 14.38
N ILE A 14 13.04 29.44 15.48
CA ILE A 14 13.85 28.40 16.08
C ILE A 14 13.47 27.10 15.35
N GLY A 15 14.36 26.67 14.42
CA GLY A 15 14.11 25.53 13.53
C GLY A 15 14.04 24.19 14.26
N GLU A 16 14.73 24.08 15.41
CA GLU A 16 14.71 22.88 16.24
C GLU A 16 14.79 23.26 17.70
N PHE A 17 13.94 22.68 18.53
CA PHE A 17 14.07 22.69 19.97
C PHE A 17 13.56 21.37 20.54
N SER A 18 14.25 20.83 21.53
CA SER A 18 13.87 19.58 22.20
C SER A 18 14.69 19.41 23.47
N ALA A 19 14.24 18.55 24.36
CA ALA A 19 14.99 18.11 25.54
C ALA A 19 15.01 16.57 25.56
N SER A 20 16.22 16.00 25.67
CA SER A 20 16.41 14.55 25.73
C SER A 20 15.72 13.93 26.94
N ASP A 21 15.18 12.75 26.73
CA ASP A 21 14.54 11.94 27.76
C ASP A 21 15.58 11.08 28.49
N PHE A 22 15.87 11.47 29.71
CA PHE A 22 16.71 10.74 30.68
C PHE A 22 15.87 10.31 31.92
N ASN A 23 14.58 9.98 31.73
CA ASN A 23 13.60 9.79 32.81
C ASN A 23 13.44 11.05 33.72
N ASN A 24 13.61 12.20 33.12
CA ASN A 24 13.59 13.51 33.77
C ASN A 24 12.37 14.35 33.36
N ASN A 25 11.19 13.72 33.30
CA ASN A 25 9.97 14.33 32.74
C ASN A 25 9.62 15.68 33.33
N SER A 26 9.71 15.84 34.68
CA SER A 26 9.42 17.11 35.32
C SER A 26 10.36 18.23 34.88
N ASP A 27 11.64 17.91 34.63
CA ASP A 27 12.61 18.90 34.16
C ASP A 27 12.37 19.27 32.72
N ARG A 28 11.98 18.28 31.88
CA ARG A 28 11.59 18.50 30.47
C ARG A 28 10.34 19.36 30.39
N GLU A 29 9.33 19.14 31.22
CA GLU A 29 8.12 19.96 31.32
C GLU A 29 8.44 21.40 31.73
N ALA A 30 9.22 21.60 32.77
CA ALA A 30 9.65 22.91 33.22
C ALA A 30 10.50 23.64 32.19
N TRP A 31 11.39 22.91 31.51
CA TRP A 31 12.19 23.43 30.41
C TRP A 31 11.31 23.89 29.24
N ALA A 32 10.35 23.07 28.82
CA ALA A 32 9.45 23.39 27.70
C ALA A 32 8.61 24.64 28.02
N GLU A 33 8.06 24.75 29.24
CA GLU A 33 7.32 25.91 29.69
C GLU A 33 8.18 27.19 29.67
N CYS A 34 9.38 27.13 30.29
CA CYS A 34 10.30 28.26 30.33
C CYS A 34 10.72 28.68 28.90
N TYR A 35 11.14 27.73 28.09
CA TYR A 35 11.63 27.98 26.74
C TYR A 35 10.56 28.62 25.84
N LEU A 36 9.38 28.03 25.80
CA LEU A 36 8.28 28.50 24.96
C LEU A 36 7.63 29.81 25.46
N SER A 37 7.55 30.01 26.78
CA SER A 37 7.09 31.28 27.34
C SER A 37 7.97 32.44 26.88
N ASN A 38 9.29 32.25 26.91
CA ASN A 38 10.25 33.25 26.46
C ASN A 38 10.18 33.48 24.94
N ALA A 39 10.08 32.42 24.15
CA ALA A 39 9.95 32.52 22.70
C ALA A 39 8.64 33.22 22.30
N LYS A 40 7.52 32.88 22.95
CA LYS A 40 6.20 33.47 22.76
C LYS A 40 6.21 34.96 23.11
N ALA A 41 6.84 35.35 24.21
CA ALA A 41 6.94 36.73 24.66
C ALA A 41 7.63 37.66 23.65
N VAL A 42 8.52 37.10 22.82
CA VAL A 42 9.23 37.84 21.76
C VAL A 42 8.73 37.53 20.34
N GLY A 43 7.67 36.74 20.21
CA GLY A 43 7.04 36.40 18.93
C GLY A 43 7.90 35.54 18.02
N ILE A 44 8.75 34.67 18.58
CA ILE A 44 9.61 33.77 17.81
C ILE A 44 8.97 32.37 17.76
N PRO A 45 8.56 31.87 16.58
CA PRO A 45 8.07 30.50 16.43
C PRO A 45 9.17 29.47 16.71
N CYS A 46 8.75 28.31 17.25
CA CYS A 46 9.63 27.19 17.54
C CYS A 46 9.10 25.92 16.87
N VAL A 47 10.00 25.09 16.34
CA VAL A 47 9.67 23.78 15.75
C VAL A 47 10.21 22.70 16.69
N LEU A 48 9.30 21.89 17.23
CA LEU A 48 9.69 20.74 18.08
C LEU A 48 10.40 19.70 17.23
N TRP A 49 11.61 19.31 17.66
CA TRP A 49 12.36 18.24 17.02
C TRP A 49 12.07 16.90 17.69
N ASP A 50 11.75 15.92 16.87
CA ASP A 50 11.39 14.55 17.25
C ASP A 50 12.16 13.55 16.39
N ASN A 51 12.99 12.70 17.01
CA ASN A 51 13.75 11.66 16.33
C ASN A 51 13.13 10.26 16.47
N ASN A 52 11.92 10.15 17.00
CA ASN A 52 11.21 8.88 17.24
C ASN A 52 11.96 7.90 18.15
N VAL A 53 12.90 8.37 18.96
CA VAL A 53 13.64 7.57 19.93
C VAL A 53 13.16 7.93 21.34
N SER A 54 12.50 6.98 22.00
CA SER A 54 12.13 7.08 23.41
C SER A 54 13.37 6.93 24.32
N TYR A 55 13.20 7.01 25.64
CA TYR A 55 14.27 6.90 26.61
C TYR A 55 15.31 5.83 26.24
N ASN A 56 16.57 6.23 26.32
CA ASN A 56 17.71 5.38 26.02
C ASN A 56 18.89 5.85 26.88
N GLU A 57 19.58 4.92 27.56
CA GLU A 57 20.65 5.23 28.51
C GLU A 57 21.93 5.79 27.86
N THR A 58 22.10 5.66 26.56
CA THR A 58 23.38 5.88 25.87
C THR A 58 23.33 6.89 24.73
N GLY A 59 22.18 7.48 24.44
CA GLY A 59 22.02 8.35 23.28
C GLY A 59 21.01 9.47 23.46
N GLU A 60 20.84 10.23 22.42
CA GLU A 60 19.82 11.27 22.33
C GLU A 60 18.44 10.64 22.16
N ALA A 61 17.53 10.87 23.10
CA ALA A 61 16.17 10.37 23.12
C ALA A 61 15.20 11.55 23.05
N HIS A 62 14.85 11.96 21.86
CA HIS A 62 13.94 13.08 21.59
C HIS A 62 12.62 12.62 20.97
N GLY A 63 12.21 11.37 21.23
CA GLY A 63 10.94 10.85 20.75
C GLY A 63 9.78 11.40 21.57
N TYR A 64 8.84 12.04 20.90
CA TYR A 64 7.56 12.49 21.46
C TYR A 64 6.42 11.66 20.90
N LEU A 65 6.35 11.52 19.58
CA LEU A 65 5.32 10.76 18.87
C LEU A 65 5.85 9.39 18.45
N TYR A 66 5.18 8.32 18.87
CA TYR A 66 5.42 6.98 18.37
C TYR A 66 4.68 6.80 17.05
N ARG A 67 5.40 6.91 15.93
CA ARG A 67 4.83 6.99 14.59
C ARG A 67 4.14 5.71 14.11
N ALA A 68 4.54 4.55 14.65
CA ALA A 68 3.95 3.28 14.27
C ALA A 68 2.45 3.18 14.60
N THR A 69 2.00 3.85 15.65
CA THR A 69 0.60 3.84 16.09
C THR A 69 -0.03 5.23 16.18
N ASN A 70 0.74 6.29 15.83
CA ASN A 70 0.33 7.69 15.96
C ASN A 70 -0.09 8.04 17.41
N THR A 71 0.64 7.52 18.40
CA THR A 71 0.40 7.77 19.83
C THR A 71 1.62 8.43 20.46
N TRP A 72 1.43 9.07 21.61
CA TRP A 72 2.53 9.75 22.31
C TRP A 72 3.29 8.77 23.20
N TYR A 73 4.61 8.84 23.23
CA TYR A 73 5.39 8.10 24.20
C TYR A 73 4.98 8.51 25.62
N LYS A 74 4.85 7.54 26.54
CA LYS A 74 4.39 7.75 27.93
C LYS A 74 5.15 8.88 28.62
N ASN A 75 6.49 8.92 28.45
CA ASN A 75 7.37 9.92 29.02
C ASN A 75 7.26 11.29 28.33
N SER A 76 6.51 11.41 27.27
CA SER A 76 6.41 12.66 26.49
C SER A 76 5.06 13.33 26.62
N ILE A 77 4.02 12.62 27.05
CA ILE A 77 2.65 13.16 27.16
C ILE A 77 2.62 14.42 28.03
N GLY A 78 3.26 14.41 29.20
CA GLY A 78 3.33 15.57 30.09
C GLY A 78 4.03 16.77 29.46
N VAL A 79 5.11 16.53 28.71
CA VAL A 79 5.87 17.57 28.00
C VAL A 79 5.01 18.19 26.88
N ILE A 80 4.34 17.36 26.08
CA ILE A 80 3.46 17.84 25.01
C ILE A 80 2.29 18.65 25.60
N LYS A 81 1.66 18.14 26.68
CA LYS A 81 0.61 18.88 27.39
C LYS A 81 1.12 20.25 27.86
N LYS A 82 2.30 20.31 28.44
CA LYS A 82 2.91 21.57 28.90
C LYS A 82 3.18 22.53 27.73
N ILE A 83 3.64 22.01 26.58
CA ILE A 83 3.82 22.80 25.35
C ILE A 83 2.50 23.42 24.92
N MET A 84 1.44 22.62 24.81
CA MET A 84 0.12 23.08 24.35
C MET A 84 -0.47 24.11 25.30
N ASP A 85 -0.43 23.84 26.62
CA ASP A 85 -0.91 24.76 27.65
C ASP A 85 -0.17 26.11 27.60
N THR A 86 1.17 26.10 27.46
CA THR A 86 2.01 27.30 27.37
C THR A 86 1.68 28.12 26.11
N LEU A 87 1.39 27.45 25.01
CA LEU A 87 0.98 28.12 23.77
C LEU A 87 -0.47 28.60 23.79
N GLY A 88 -1.28 28.12 24.73
CA GLY A 88 -2.69 28.47 24.88
C GLY A 88 -3.60 27.69 23.94
N VAL A 89 -3.17 26.52 23.51
CA VAL A 89 -3.97 25.59 22.72
C VAL A 89 -4.84 24.76 23.65
N THR A 90 -6.15 24.78 23.44
CA THR A 90 -7.12 24.11 24.32
C THR A 90 -7.91 22.99 23.64
N ASP A 91 -7.92 22.99 22.32
CA ASP A 91 -8.61 21.97 21.51
C ASP A 91 -7.57 21.01 20.89
N TYR A 92 -7.21 19.99 21.66
CA TYR A 92 -6.30 18.94 21.22
C TYR A 92 -6.55 17.63 21.98
N SER A 93 -6.13 16.51 21.39
CA SER A 93 -6.13 15.19 22.02
C SER A 93 -4.72 14.64 22.11
N LEU A 94 -4.46 13.88 23.16
CA LEU A 94 -3.18 13.19 23.37
C LEU A 94 -3.48 11.68 23.48
N PRO A 95 -3.58 10.96 22.35
CA PRO A 95 -3.74 9.51 22.38
C PRO A 95 -2.66 8.85 23.22
N GLU A 96 -3.08 8.00 24.17
CA GLU A 96 -2.15 7.26 25.02
C GLU A 96 -1.30 6.29 24.20
N TYR A 97 -0.07 6.05 24.64
CA TYR A 97 0.85 5.12 24.00
C TYR A 97 0.21 3.73 23.78
N GLN A 98 0.30 3.28 22.57
CA GLN A 98 -0.06 1.91 22.18
C GLN A 98 1.16 1.26 21.54
N GLU A 99 1.53 0.09 22.06
CA GLU A 99 2.60 -0.69 21.45
C GLU A 99 2.16 -1.19 20.08
N TYR A 100 3.05 -1.08 19.09
CA TYR A 100 2.80 -1.67 17.78
C TYR A 100 2.88 -3.19 17.90
N VAL A 101 1.77 -3.84 17.61
CA VAL A 101 1.72 -5.30 17.45
C VAL A 101 1.77 -5.58 15.96
N LYS A 102 2.86 -6.20 15.49
CA LYS A 102 2.97 -6.62 14.10
C LYS A 102 1.77 -7.52 13.76
N PRO A 103 0.98 -7.21 12.73
CA PRO A 103 -0.05 -8.11 12.27
C PRO A 103 0.53 -9.50 11.98
N GLN A 104 -0.25 -10.54 12.20
CA GLN A 104 0.09 -11.90 11.83
C GLN A 104 -0.76 -12.33 10.63
N PHE A 105 -0.17 -13.09 9.73
CA PHE A 105 -0.89 -13.69 8.63
C PHE A 105 -2.03 -14.57 9.14
N SER A 106 -3.17 -14.49 8.47
CA SER A 106 -4.30 -15.38 8.69
C SER A 106 -5.08 -15.56 7.38
N TRP A 107 -5.39 -16.80 7.04
CA TRP A 107 -6.19 -17.12 5.86
C TRP A 107 -7.57 -16.45 5.85
N ASP A 108 -8.17 -16.26 7.01
CA ASP A 108 -9.50 -15.63 7.14
C ASP A 108 -9.52 -14.15 6.70
N LYS A 109 -8.33 -13.56 6.54
CA LYS A 109 -8.17 -12.17 6.09
C LYS A 109 -7.80 -12.05 4.61
N MET A 110 -7.57 -13.19 3.95
CA MET A 110 -7.15 -13.22 2.54
C MET A 110 -8.37 -13.44 1.66
N GLU A 111 -8.53 -12.55 0.68
CA GLU A 111 -9.55 -12.69 -0.34
C GLU A 111 -8.98 -13.50 -1.50
N ILE A 112 -9.59 -14.64 -1.79
CA ILE A 112 -9.21 -15.52 -2.89
C ILE A 112 -10.42 -15.67 -3.80
N GLY A 113 -10.27 -15.28 -5.06
CA GLY A 113 -11.34 -15.43 -6.06
C GLY A 113 -11.56 -16.89 -6.47
N ASP A 114 -12.78 -17.25 -6.78
CA ASP A 114 -13.16 -18.62 -7.16
C ASP A 114 -12.48 -19.10 -8.45
N ASN A 115 -12.05 -18.17 -9.31
CA ASN A 115 -11.36 -18.44 -10.58
C ASN A 115 -9.82 -18.35 -10.50
N TRP A 116 -9.25 -18.12 -9.32
CA TRP A 116 -7.79 -18.06 -9.16
C TRP A 116 -7.18 -19.44 -9.31
N ILE A 117 -6.06 -19.53 -10.00
CA ILE A 117 -5.37 -20.79 -10.27
C ILE A 117 -4.19 -20.92 -9.32
N GLU A 118 -4.20 -21.98 -8.51
CA GLU A 118 -3.15 -22.24 -7.54
C GLU A 118 -1.86 -22.67 -8.23
N MET A 119 -0.80 -21.89 -8.07
CA MET A 119 0.56 -22.24 -8.51
C MET A 119 1.36 -22.87 -7.36
N TYR A 120 1.11 -22.42 -6.14
CA TYR A 120 1.68 -22.95 -4.90
C TYR A 120 0.77 -22.64 -3.72
N ARG A 121 0.65 -23.57 -2.77
CA ARG A 121 -0.05 -23.36 -1.50
C ARG A 121 0.55 -24.19 -0.37
N SER A 122 0.62 -23.59 0.80
CA SER A 122 0.94 -24.24 2.08
C SER A 122 0.13 -23.57 3.19
N ASP A 123 -0.80 -24.29 3.79
CA ASP A 123 -1.68 -23.71 4.82
C ASP A 123 -0.89 -23.32 6.08
N GLU A 124 0.17 -24.03 6.41
CA GLU A 124 1.07 -23.72 7.53
C GLU A 124 2.18 -22.74 7.14
N GLY A 125 2.33 -22.44 5.85
CA GLY A 125 3.40 -21.62 5.31
C GLY A 125 4.74 -22.36 5.19
N LYS A 126 5.52 -21.99 4.20
CA LYS A 126 6.89 -22.47 3.99
C LYS A 126 7.91 -21.43 4.39
N ASN A 127 8.63 -21.72 5.47
CA ASN A 127 9.68 -20.84 5.96
C ASN A 127 10.91 -20.89 5.05
N LEU A 128 11.36 -19.73 4.63
CA LEU A 128 12.60 -19.54 3.87
C LEU A 128 13.53 -18.61 4.65
N ALA A 129 14.78 -19.04 4.84
CA ALA A 129 15.82 -18.11 5.29
C ALA A 129 16.13 -17.10 4.17
N ALA A 130 16.76 -15.96 4.52
CA ALA A 130 17.22 -14.99 3.54
C ALA A 130 17.99 -15.64 2.39
N TRP A 131 17.72 -15.20 1.16
CA TRP A 131 18.32 -15.70 -0.10
C TRP A 131 18.04 -17.17 -0.42
N LYS A 132 17.11 -17.81 0.29
CA LYS A 132 16.64 -19.16 -0.07
C LYS A 132 15.41 -19.06 -0.97
N ASN A 133 15.27 -20.10 -1.80
CA ASN A 133 14.19 -20.20 -2.77
C ASN A 133 13.70 -21.65 -2.90
N PHE A 134 12.58 -21.82 -3.59
CA PHE A 134 12.09 -23.12 -4.03
C PHE A 134 11.39 -23.00 -5.38
N THR A 135 11.33 -24.11 -6.13
CA THR A 135 10.76 -24.16 -7.48
C THR A 135 9.24 -24.22 -7.44
N VAL A 136 8.61 -23.49 -8.36
CA VAL A 136 7.19 -23.62 -8.72
C VAL A 136 7.08 -24.57 -9.91
N SER A 137 6.27 -25.63 -9.82
CA SER A 137 6.33 -26.76 -10.76
C SER A 137 5.61 -26.52 -12.09
N ASN A 138 4.48 -25.82 -12.10
CA ASN A 138 3.60 -25.65 -13.27
C ASN A 138 3.62 -24.24 -13.86
N TRP A 139 4.70 -23.50 -13.61
CA TRP A 139 4.79 -22.09 -13.95
C TRP A 139 4.70 -21.79 -15.46
N LYS A 140 5.26 -22.66 -16.34
CA LYS A 140 5.30 -22.39 -17.79
C LYS A 140 3.93 -22.27 -18.44
N GLU A 141 2.97 -22.99 -17.91
CA GLU A 141 1.60 -23.01 -18.43
C GLU A 141 0.77 -21.83 -17.93
N LEU A 142 1.24 -21.22 -16.84
CA LEU A 142 0.50 -20.18 -16.14
C LEU A 142 1.13 -18.78 -16.24
N ILE A 143 2.36 -18.65 -16.79
CA ILE A 143 2.95 -17.32 -17.04
C ILE A 143 2.54 -16.86 -18.44
N SER A 144 1.50 -16.05 -18.51
CA SER A 144 0.99 -15.47 -19.76
C SER A 144 0.39 -14.07 -19.52
N GLU A 145 0.11 -13.36 -20.59
CA GLU A 145 -0.55 -12.04 -20.58
C GLU A 145 -2.00 -12.07 -20.05
N ASP A 146 -2.56 -13.27 -19.87
CA ASP A 146 -3.91 -13.44 -19.35
C ASP A 146 -3.97 -13.39 -17.82
N TYR A 147 -2.83 -13.29 -17.13
CA TYR A 147 -2.76 -13.40 -15.66
C TYR A 147 -1.91 -12.31 -15.02
N GLU A 148 -2.34 -11.91 -13.83
CA GLU A 148 -1.50 -11.33 -12.77
C GLU A 148 -1.17 -12.40 -11.73
N TYR A 149 -0.20 -12.14 -10.85
CA TYR A 149 0.24 -13.13 -9.87
C TYR A 149 0.18 -12.54 -8.48
N ILE A 150 -0.53 -13.20 -7.59
CA ILE A 150 -0.71 -12.78 -6.20
C ILE A 150 -0.03 -13.80 -5.29
N MET A 151 0.89 -13.30 -4.47
CA MET A 151 1.60 -14.08 -3.47
C MET A 151 1.16 -13.70 -2.06
N PHE A 152 0.83 -14.69 -1.25
CA PHE A 152 0.58 -14.52 0.18
C PHE A 152 1.81 -14.90 0.97
N TYR A 153 2.29 -14.00 1.83
CA TYR A 153 3.53 -14.16 2.56
C TYR A 153 3.51 -13.42 3.92
N ASP A 154 4.47 -13.75 4.80
CA ASP A 154 4.83 -12.95 5.99
C ASP A 154 6.34 -12.72 5.98
N SER A 155 6.73 -11.48 5.82
CA SER A 155 8.11 -10.99 5.86
C SER A 155 8.11 -9.48 6.05
N ASP A 156 9.26 -8.91 6.42
CA ASP A 156 9.47 -7.46 6.47
C ASP A 156 9.79 -6.88 5.07
N ASP A 157 10.19 -7.71 4.11
CA ASP A 157 10.40 -7.35 2.71
C ASP A 157 9.60 -8.30 1.82
N ALA A 158 9.05 -7.81 0.71
CA ALA A 158 8.33 -8.63 -0.23
C ALA A 158 9.24 -9.71 -0.85
N PRO A 159 8.79 -10.96 -0.93
CA PRO A 159 9.48 -12.01 -1.69
C PRO A 159 9.51 -11.67 -3.17
N THR A 160 10.38 -12.35 -3.91
CA THR A 160 10.58 -12.13 -5.34
C THR A 160 10.34 -13.41 -6.15
N LEU A 161 10.04 -13.26 -7.44
CA LEU A 161 10.11 -14.33 -8.40
C LEU A 161 11.49 -14.36 -9.06
N ILE A 162 12.05 -15.55 -9.26
CA ILE A 162 13.35 -15.71 -9.96
C ILE A 162 13.16 -16.66 -11.13
N PHE A 163 13.59 -16.24 -12.30
CA PHE A 163 13.61 -17.06 -13.51
C PHE A 163 15.03 -17.55 -13.80
N GLN A 164 15.20 -18.87 -13.85
CA GLN A 164 16.48 -19.50 -14.05
C GLN A 164 16.81 -19.73 -15.53
N GLY A 165 17.72 -19.05 -16.01
CA GLY A 165 18.46 -19.04 -17.24
C GLY A 165 19.68 -18.14 -17.06
N GLY A 166 19.56 -17.18 -16.09
CA GLY A 166 20.58 -16.26 -15.62
C GLY A 166 20.27 -15.67 -14.24
N TRP A 167 19.35 -16.31 -13.49
CA TRP A 167 18.89 -15.84 -12.17
C TRP A 167 18.25 -14.43 -12.21
N PHE A 168 17.31 -14.24 -13.13
CA PHE A 168 16.61 -12.98 -13.31
C PHE A 168 15.55 -12.78 -12.23
N THR A 169 15.71 -11.72 -11.44
CA THR A 169 14.83 -11.43 -10.31
C THR A 169 13.76 -10.44 -10.74
N VAL A 170 12.49 -10.79 -10.52
CA VAL A 170 11.33 -9.93 -10.67
C VAL A 170 10.85 -9.52 -9.29
N ASN A 171 10.81 -8.23 -9.02
CA ASN A 171 10.28 -7.67 -7.78
C ASN A 171 8.76 -7.55 -7.88
N SER A 172 8.09 -7.47 -6.73
CA SER A 172 6.66 -7.20 -6.68
C SER A 172 6.35 -5.76 -7.12
N ASP A 173 5.17 -5.57 -7.69
CA ASP A 173 4.61 -4.25 -8.00
C ASP A 173 4.13 -3.58 -6.70
N ASP A 174 4.69 -2.41 -6.39
CA ASP A 174 4.34 -1.64 -5.19
C ASP A 174 2.86 -1.20 -5.18
N SER A 175 2.24 -1.04 -6.36
CA SER A 175 0.83 -0.67 -6.47
C SER A 175 -0.12 -1.79 -6.04
N MET A 176 0.33 -3.04 -6.11
CA MET A 176 -0.40 -4.24 -5.71
C MET A 176 -0.08 -4.67 -4.26
N ALA A 177 0.89 -4.03 -3.62
CA ALA A 177 1.35 -4.39 -2.28
C ALA A 177 0.30 -4.06 -1.22
N LYS A 178 -0.04 -5.04 -0.39
CA LYS A 178 -0.86 -4.91 0.82
C LYS A 178 -0.22 -5.72 1.94
N ASP A 179 -0.72 -5.58 3.16
CA ASP A 179 -0.30 -6.45 4.26
C ASP A 179 -0.39 -7.92 3.85
N PHE A 180 0.73 -8.64 3.90
CA PHE A 180 0.86 -10.06 3.53
C PHE A 180 0.63 -10.40 2.06
N VAL A 181 0.53 -9.42 1.16
CA VAL A 181 0.27 -9.62 -0.26
C VAL A 181 1.33 -8.94 -1.10
N ALA A 182 1.92 -9.68 -2.02
CA ALA A 182 2.76 -9.17 -3.10
C ALA A 182 2.14 -9.53 -4.44
N GLY A 183 2.06 -8.57 -5.34
CA GLY A 183 1.58 -8.76 -6.71
C GLY A 183 2.71 -8.71 -7.71
N PHE A 184 2.54 -9.40 -8.84
CA PHE A 184 3.46 -9.38 -9.98
C PHE A 184 2.65 -9.36 -11.25
N THR A 185 3.08 -8.60 -12.24
CA THR A 185 2.43 -8.53 -13.54
C THR A 185 3.22 -9.32 -14.59
N TYR A 186 2.52 -9.78 -15.63
CA TYR A 186 3.18 -10.39 -16.79
C TYR A 186 4.17 -9.41 -17.44
N ASP A 187 3.79 -8.14 -17.57
CA ASP A 187 4.62 -7.11 -18.18
C ASP A 187 5.94 -6.90 -17.43
N GLU A 188 5.94 -6.93 -16.10
CA GLU A 188 7.17 -6.84 -15.30
C GLU A 188 8.07 -8.05 -15.50
N ILE A 189 7.48 -9.25 -15.58
CA ILE A 189 8.22 -10.48 -15.87
C ILE A 189 8.90 -10.36 -17.23
N ILE A 190 8.15 -10.02 -18.27
CA ILE A 190 8.67 -9.92 -19.63
C ILE A 190 9.69 -8.79 -19.76
N SER A 191 9.41 -7.60 -19.21
CA SER A 191 10.34 -6.45 -19.24
C SER A 191 11.67 -6.80 -18.56
N THR A 192 11.63 -7.56 -17.45
CA THR A 192 12.84 -8.01 -16.75
C THR A 192 13.65 -8.96 -17.62
N LEU A 193 13.02 -9.89 -18.32
CA LEU A 193 13.71 -10.84 -19.19
C LEU A 193 14.26 -10.14 -20.44
N GLU A 194 13.50 -9.27 -21.10
CA GLU A 194 13.91 -8.50 -22.27
C GLU A 194 15.09 -7.56 -21.98
N ALA A 195 15.10 -6.91 -20.82
CA ALA A 195 16.22 -6.08 -20.36
C ALA A 195 17.52 -6.88 -20.25
N ASN A 196 17.43 -8.18 -20.07
CA ASN A 196 18.56 -9.11 -20.05
C ASN A 196 18.75 -9.86 -21.35
N GLN A 197 18.06 -9.49 -22.42
CA GLN A 197 18.12 -10.05 -23.79
C GLN A 197 17.80 -11.55 -23.84
N VAL A 198 16.85 -12.00 -23.03
CA VAL A 198 16.35 -13.38 -22.97
C VAL A 198 14.84 -13.40 -23.08
N SER A 199 14.28 -14.53 -23.51
CA SER A 199 12.83 -14.76 -23.55
C SER A 199 12.38 -15.76 -22.48
N LEU A 200 11.09 -15.78 -22.20
CA LEU A 200 10.48 -16.70 -21.24
C LEU A 200 10.73 -18.18 -21.59
N ASP A 201 10.70 -18.51 -22.88
CA ASP A 201 10.95 -19.89 -23.38
C ASP A 201 12.33 -20.43 -23.02
N GLN A 202 13.31 -19.54 -22.88
CA GLN A 202 14.69 -19.90 -22.50
C GLN A 202 14.85 -20.19 -21.01
N MET A 203 13.83 -19.92 -20.20
CA MET A 203 13.87 -20.16 -18.77
C MET A 203 13.62 -21.63 -18.44
N ASN A 204 14.46 -22.17 -17.54
CA ASN A 204 14.39 -23.57 -17.13
C ASN A 204 13.48 -23.79 -15.93
N ASN A 205 13.48 -22.85 -14.99
CA ASN A 205 12.70 -22.90 -13.75
C ASN A 205 12.23 -21.51 -13.35
N MET A 206 11.15 -21.48 -12.58
CA MET A 206 10.72 -20.33 -11.79
C MET A 206 10.79 -20.69 -10.31
N PHE A 207 11.31 -19.76 -9.51
CA PHE A 207 11.42 -19.91 -8.06
C PHE A 207 10.68 -18.79 -7.36
N ILE A 208 10.17 -19.07 -6.16
CA ILE A 208 9.85 -18.08 -5.16
C ILE A 208 11.05 -17.92 -4.24
N SER A 209 11.52 -16.69 -4.04
CA SER A 209 12.69 -16.38 -3.20
C SER A 209 12.31 -15.43 -2.06
N ALA A 210 12.85 -15.69 -0.89
CA ALA A 210 12.70 -14.85 0.28
C ALA A 210 13.35 -13.46 0.14
N GLY A 211 14.25 -13.25 -0.86
CA GLY A 211 15.01 -12.01 -0.95
C GLY A 211 15.98 -11.81 0.20
N ALA A 212 16.20 -10.56 0.61
CA ALA A 212 17.20 -10.18 1.62
C ALA A 212 16.78 -10.52 3.08
N LYS A 213 15.51 -10.76 3.32
CA LYS A 213 14.95 -11.15 4.62
C LYS A 213 14.43 -12.57 4.59
N SER A 214 14.29 -13.18 5.77
CA SER A 214 13.54 -14.44 5.87
C SER A 214 12.06 -14.18 5.60
N ALA A 215 11.39 -15.14 4.97
CA ALA A 215 9.98 -15.06 4.64
C ALA A 215 9.27 -16.38 4.90
N THR A 216 8.00 -16.33 5.27
CA THR A 216 7.09 -17.46 5.23
C THR A 216 6.17 -17.28 4.03
N ILE A 217 6.18 -18.24 3.10
CA ILE A 217 5.37 -18.21 1.89
C ILE A 217 4.16 -19.13 2.09
N TYR A 218 2.97 -18.57 1.92
CA TYR A 218 1.71 -19.30 2.08
C TYR A 218 1.12 -19.73 0.74
N ALA A 219 1.12 -18.87 -0.26
CA ALA A 219 0.60 -19.20 -1.58
C ALA A 219 1.18 -18.33 -2.70
N LEU A 220 1.05 -18.81 -3.93
CA LEU A 220 1.13 -18.04 -5.17
C LEU A 220 -0.01 -18.47 -6.07
N TYR A 221 -0.77 -17.51 -6.55
CA TYR A 221 -1.87 -17.73 -7.49
C TYR A 221 -1.62 -16.98 -8.80
N ALA A 222 -2.00 -17.61 -9.92
CA ALA A 222 -2.26 -16.91 -11.17
C ALA A 222 -3.72 -16.44 -11.12
N VAL A 223 -3.90 -15.14 -11.17
CA VAL A 223 -5.21 -14.48 -11.15
C VAL A 223 -5.55 -14.12 -12.58
N PRO A 224 -6.58 -14.71 -13.17
CA PRO A 224 -6.98 -14.31 -14.50
C PRO A 224 -7.18 -12.79 -14.49
N LEU A 225 -6.42 -12.11 -15.33
CA LEU A 225 -6.82 -10.79 -15.73
C LEU A 225 -8.20 -11.00 -16.30
N ASN A 226 -9.22 -10.46 -15.66
CA ASN A 226 -10.47 -10.31 -16.36
C ASN A 226 -10.05 -9.76 -17.73
N GLN A 227 -10.16 -10.59 -18.76
CA GLN A 227 -10.05 -10.08 -20.14
C GLN A 227 -10.88 -8.84 -20.08
N SER A 228 -10.24 -7.68 -20.24
CA SER A 228 -10.84 -6.39 -19.93
C SER A 228 -12.28 -6.50 -20.35
N GLN A 229 -13.17 -6.60 -19.38
CA GLN A 229 -14.59 -6.73 -19.70
C GLN A 229 -14.81 -5.52 -20.59
N LEU A 230 -14.89 -5.78 -21.89
CA LEU A 230 -14.94 -4.71 -22.88
C LEU A 230 -16.14 -3.90 -22.43
N ASN A 231 -15.89 -2.69 -21.91
CA ASN A 231 -16.98 -1.85 -21.45
C ASN A 231 -18.00 -1.75 -22.58
N GLY A 232 -19.17 -2.34 -22.38
CA GLY A 232 -20.15 -2.55 -23.43
C GLY A 232 -20.33 -3.99 -23.94
N ASP A 233 -19.44 -4.94 -23.59
CA ASP A 233 -19.63 -6.38 -23.85
C ASP A 233 -20.51 -6.99 -22.76
N VAL A 234 -21.79 -6.73 -22.85
CA VAL A 234 -22.77 -7.11 -21.82
C VAL A 234 -23.08 -8.61 -21.86
N ASN A 235 -22.89 -9.26 -23.00
CA ASN A 235 -23.14 -10.70 -23.16
C ASN A 235 -21.90 -11.57 -22.93
N GLU A 236 -20.71 -10.94 -22.74
CA GLU A 236 -19.43 -11.61 -22.45
C GLU A 236 -18.96 -12.51 -23.62
N ASP A 237 -19.28 -12.16 -24.87
CA ASP A 237 -18.85 -12.93 -26.06
C ASP A 237 -17.52 -12.44 -26.65
N GLY A 238 -16.93 -11.35 -26.08
CA GLY A 238 -15.67 -10.75 -26.52
C GLY A 238 -15.82 -9.72 -27.64
N GLU A 239 -17.05 -9.42 -28.09
CA GLU A 239 -17.33 -8.43 -29.14
C GLU A 239 -18.34 -7.40 -28.62
N ILE A 240 -18.06 -6.11 -28.80
CA ILE A 240 -19.04 -5.05 -28.51
C ILE A 240 -19.88 -4.83 -29.76
N ASN A 241 -21.14 -5.28 -29.72
CA ASN A 241 -22.03 -5.21 -30.87
C ASN A 241 -23.50 -5.00 -30.45
N VAL A 242 -24.42 -5.16 -31.43
CA VAL A 242 -25.87 -4.95 -31.20
C VAL A 242 -26.46 -5.97 -30.20
N ALA A 243 -25.84 -7.16 -30.05
CA ALA A 243 -26.35 -8.17 -29.11
C ALA A 243 -26.26 -7.68 -27.66
N ASP A 244 -25.19 -6.97 -27.32
CA ASP A 244 -25.00 -6.34 -26.00
C ASP A 244 -26.06 -5.29 -25.71
N LEU A 245 -26.28 -4.41 -26.68
CA LEU A 245 -27.31 -3.40 -26.56
C LEU A 245 -28.69 -4.01 -26.36
N VAL A 246 -28.99 -5.13 -27.04
CA VAL A 246 -30.24 -5.85 -26.88
C VAL A 246 -30.36 -6.45 -25.49
N LEU A 247 -29.29 -7.06 -24.96
CA LEU A 247 -29.27 -7.63 -23.62
C LEU A 247 -29.41 -6.54 -22.54
N LEU A 248 -28.69 -5.43 -22.68
CA LEU A 248 -28.84 -4.27 -21.80
C LEU A 248 -30.26 -3.71 -21.81
N GLN A 249 -30.86 -3.58 -23.00
CA GLN A 249 -32.26 -3.13 -23.10
C GLN A 249 -33.27 -4.11 -22.48
N GLN A 250 -33.02 -5.42 -22.58
CA GLN A 250 -33.85 -6.42 -21.90
C GLN A 250 -33.74 -6.30 -20.38
N TYR A 251 -32.56 -6.07 -19.85
CA TYR A 251 -32.35 -5.79 -18.43
C TYR A 251 -33.13 -4.55 -17.98
N LEU A 252 -32.98 -3.44 -18.70
CA LEU A 252 -33.63 -2.16 -18.36
C LEU A 252 -35.17 -2.22 -18.35
N VAL A 253 -35.75 -3.16 -19.09
CA VAL A 253 -37.19 -3.41 -19.07
C VAL A 253 -37.59 -4.64 -18.23
N CYS A 254 -36.70 -5.10 -17.36
CA CYS A 254 -36.89 -6.22 -16.44
C CYS A 254 -37.27 -7.55 -17.12
N LYS A 255 -36.72 -7.81 -18.33
CA LYS A 255 -36.92 -9.06 -19.08
C LYS A 255 -35.76 -10.03 -18.97
N SER A 256 -34.62 -9.58 -18.47
CA SER A 256 -33.44 -10.39 -18.16
C SER A 256 -32.83 -9.92 -16.84
N GLU A 257 -32.09 -10.81 -16.19
CA GLU A 257 -31.20 -10.49 -15.09
C GLU A 257 -29.76 -10.48 -15.63
N LEU A 258 -28.90 -9.64 -15.08
CA LEU A 258 -27.48 -9.60 -15.38
C LEU A 258 -26.68 -10.04 -14.14
N THR A 259 -25.55 -10.70 -14.36
CA THR A 259 -24.56 -10.98 -13.33
C THR A 259 -23.86 -9.69 -12.91
N ASP A 260 -23.16 -9.71 -11.78
CA ASP A 260 -22.37 -8.55 -11.33
C ASP A 260 -21.33 -8.13 -12.39
N THR A 261 -20.73 -9.09 -13.08
CA THR A 261 -19.81 -8.86 -14.20
C THR A 261 -20.48 -8.15 -15.34
N GLN A 262 -21.63 -8.65 -15.77
CA GLN A 262 -22.42 -8.04 -16.85
C GLN A 262 -22.94 -6.64 -16.49
N LEU A 263 -23.28 -6.40 -15.21
CA LEU A 263 -23.67 -5.07 -14.74
C LEU A 263 -22.50 -4.07 -14.85
N ASN A 264 -21.27 -4.49 -14.55
CA ASN A 264 -20.09 -3.66 -14.71
C ASN A 264 -19.85 -3.31 -16.19
N ALA A 265 -20.03 -4.27 -17.13
CA ALA A 265 -19.94 -4.01 -18.56
C ALA A 265 -21.08 -3.14 -19.09
N ALA A 266 -22.25 -3.24 -18.47
CA ALA A 266 -23.45 -2.51 -18.84
C ALA A 266 -23.42 -1.03 -18.41
N ASP A 267 -22.62 -0.66 -17.39
CA ASP A 267 -22.34 0.75 -17.00
C ASP A 267 -21.35 1.36 -18.01
N TYR A 268 -21.82 1.57 -19.22
CA TYR A 268 -20.98 1.99 -20.36
C TYR A 268 -20.41 3.39 -20.19
N ASN A 269 -21.12 4.28 -19.50
CA ASN A 269 -20.67 5.65 -19.23
C ASN A 269 -19.85 5.78 -17.94
N SER A 270 -19.71 4.67 -17.17
CA SER A 270 -18.94 4.58 -15.92
C SER A 270 -19.41 5.57 -14.83
N ASP A 271 -20.72 5.82 -14.75
CA ASP A 271 -21.30 6.71 -13.73
C ASP A 271 -21.74 5.96 -12.44
N GLY A 272 -21.58 4.63 -12.41
CA GLY A 272 -21.91 3.75 -11.30
C GLY A 272 -23.38 3.31 -11.27
N VAL A 273 -24.17 3.62 -12.30
CA VAL A 273 -25.60 3.29 -12.35
C VAL A 273 -26.01 2.79 -13.73
N VAL A 274 -26.32 1.51 -13.88
CA VAL A 274 -26.81 0.96 -15.14
C VAL A 274 -28.24 1.47 -15.44
N ASN A 275 -28.39 2.27 -16.49
CA ASN A 275 -29.64 2.93 -16.85
C ASN A 275 -29.74 3.18 -18.38
N VAL A 276 -30.77 3.94 -18.80
CA VAL A 276 -31.00 4.22 -20.23
C VAL A 276 -29.87 5.03 -20.89
N PHE A 277 -29.10 5.79 -20.12
CA PHE A 277 -28.00 6.59 -20.66
C PHE A 277 -26.85 5.69 -21.14
N ASP A 278 -26.61 4.54 -20.50
CA ASP A 278 -25.65 3.54 -20.95
C ASP A 278 -26.06 2.93 -22.29
N ALA A 279 -27.31 2.56 -22.42
CA ALA A 279 -27.85 2.05 -23.68
C ALA A 279 -27.75 3.08 -24.82
N VAL A 280 -27.90 4.37 -24.51
CA VAL A 280 -27.71 5.46 -25.48
C VAL A 280 -26.23 5.62 -25.81
N ALA A 281 -25.34 5.63 -24.83
CA ALA A 281 -23.90 5.77 -25.04
C ALA A 281 -23.34 4.60 -25.84
N LEU A 282 -23.69 3.36 -25.48
CA LEU A 282 -23.33 2.15 -26.23
C LEU A 282 -23.84 2.19 -27.67
N ARG A 283 -25.08 2.62 -27.91
CA ARG A 283 -25.63 2.77 -29.24
C ARG A 283 -24.88 3.81 -30.09
N VAL A 284 -24.49 4.93 -29.45
CA VAL A 284 -23.75 6.01 -30.13
C VAL A 284 -22.36 5.53 -30.55
N SER A 285 -21.70 4.68 -29.77
CA SER A 285 -20.39 4.15 -30.13
C SER A 285 -20.41 3.38 -31.44
N PHE A 286 -21.49 2.63 -31.78
CA PHE A 286 -21.63 1.93 -33.04
C PHE A 286 -21.73 2.85 -34.24
N LEU A 287 -22.11 4.11 -34.06
CA LEU A 287 -22.26 5.10 -35.15
C LEU A 287 -20.95 5.88 -35.39
N THR A 288 -19.99 5.80 -34.49
CA THR A 288 -18.73 6.56 -34.56
C THR A 288 -17.55 5.73 -35.08
N VAL A 289 -17.71 4.43 -35.24
CA VAL A 289 -16.70 3.53 -35.82
C VAL A 289 -17.00 3.43 -37.33
N SER A 290 -16.46 4.34 -38.12
CA SER A 290 -16.46 4.28 -39.59
C SER A 290 -15.14 4.81 -40.16
#